data_8b372d9db128f3e8ea31c016c212b9dc
#
_entry.id   8b372d9db128f3e8ea31c016c212b9dc
#
_cell.length_a   1.000
_cell.length_b   1.000
_cell.length_c   1.000
_cell.angle_alpha   90.00
_cell.angle_beta   90.00
_cell.angle_gamma   90.00
#
_symmetry.space_group_name_H-M   'P 1'
#
loop_
_entity.id
_entity.type
_entity.pdbx_description
1 polymer ?
#
loop_
_entity_poly.entity_id
_entity_poly.type
_entity_poly.pdbx_seq_one_letter_code
_entity_poly.pdbx_strand_id
1 'polypeptide(L)'
;MFDVLIRNGTVYDGSLRKPYVADIGVRGDAIAELGIIGDVPAAVSVDARGLAVCPGFIDVHGHSDISLLIEPEAESKIVQGVTTEIVGN
;
A
#
# COMPACT_ATOMS: atom_id res chain seq x y z
N MET A 1 16.83 9.61 -4.47
CA MET A 1 15.92 8.92 -5.43
C MET A 1 14.96 8.03 -4.66
N PHE A 2 13.71 8.01 -5.05
CA PHE A 2 12.74 7.11 -4.43
C PHE A 2 12.86 5.69 -5.01
N ASP A 3 12.58 4.70 -4.19
CA ASP A 3 12.45 3.33 -4.66
C ASP A 3 11.16 3.15 -5.46
N VAL A 4 10.07 3.73 -4.94
CA VAL A 4 8.77 3.75 -5.61
C VAL A 4 8.19 5.16 -5.55
N LEU A 5 7.71 5.63 -6.67
CA LEU A 5 6.97 6.89 -6.75
C LEU A 5 5.57 6.60 -7.32
N ILE A 6 4.55 6.85 -6.52
CA ILE A 6 3.15 6.71 -6.92
C ILE A 6 2.64 8.11 -7.22
N ARG A 7 2.18 8.35 -8.44
CA ARG A 7 1.82 9.70 -8.89
C ARG A 7 0.33 9.83 -9.14
N ASN A 8 -0.19 10.98 -8.76
CA ASN A 8 -1.56 11.42 -9.08
C ASN A 8 -2.66 10.49 -8.55
N GLY A 9 -2.38 9.76 -7.47
CA GLY A 9 -3.37 8.88 -6.87
C GLY A 9 -4.40 9.63 -6.02
N THR A 10 -5.60 9.09 -5.94
CA THR A 10 -6.59 9.57 -4.98
C THR A 10 -6.37 8.85 -3.67
N VAL A 11 -5.85 9.56 -2.68
CA VAL A 11 -5.34 8.98 -1.44
C VAL A 11 -6.44 8.90 -0.39
N TYR A 12 -6.63 7.70 0.15
CA TYR A 12 -7.46 7.40 1.32
C TYR A 12 -6.52 6.96 2.43
N ASP A 13 -6.18 7.87 3.32
CA ASP A 13 -5.10 7.61 4.30
C ASP A 13 -5.57 6.98 5.62
N GLY A 14 -6.85 6.67 5.73
CA GLY A 14 -7.42 6.06 6.93
C GLY A 14 -7.78 7.07 8.03
N SER A 15 -7.59 8.36 7.80
CA SER A 15 -7.83 9.41 8.80
C SER A 15 -9.28 9.89 8.86
N LEU A 16 -10.17 9.34 8.05
CA LEU A 16 -11.56 9.78 7.89
C LEU A 16 -11.72 11.16 7.23
N ARG A 17 -10.62 11.76 6.76
CA ARG A 17 -10.69 12.97 5.96
C ARG A 17 -11.15 12.64 4.53
N LYS A 18 -11.60 13.66 3.81
CA LYS A 18 -11.90 13.50 2.39
C LYS A 18 -10.66 13.02 1.65
N PRO A 19 -10.81 12.10 0.69
CA PRO A 19 -9.69 11.72 -0.17
C PRO A 19 -9.14 12.93 -0.92
N TYR A 20 -7.87 12.88 -1.22
CA TYR A 20 -7.17 13.96 -1.92
C TYR A 20 -6.21 13.36 -2.95
N VAL A 21 -5.91 14.12 -3.99
CA VAL A 21 -4.96 13.71 -5.02
C VAL A 21 -3.56 14.09 -4.57
N ALA A 22 -2.65 13.13 -4.57
CA ALA A 22 -1.28 13.36 -4.16
C ALA A 22 -0.32 12.34 -4.79
N ASP A 23 0.97 12.65 -4.69
CA ASP A 23 2.05 11.75 -5.03
C ASP A 23 2.62 11.17 -3.73
N ILE A 24 3.12 9.93 -3.79
CA ILE A 24 3.70 9.24 -2.64
C ILE A 24 5.07 8.73 -3.06
N GLY A 25 6.10 9.18 -2.34
CA GLY A 25 7.47 8.71 -2.53
C GLY A 25 7.87 7.75 -1.42
N VAL A 26 8.31 6.56 -1.79
CA VAL A 26 8.70 5.49 -0.86
C VAL A 26 10.21 5.28 -0.95
N ARG A 27 10.88 5.21 0.20
CA ARG A 27 12.28 4.78 0.33
C ARG A 27 12.37 3.67 1.35
N GLY A 28 12.92 2.53 0.93
CA GLY A 28 13.00 1.37 1.80
C GLY A 28 11.61 0.92 2.25
N ASP A 29 11.39 0.91 3.55
CA ASP A 29 10.13 0.50 4.17
C ASP A 29 9.27 1.68 4.67
N ALA A 30 9.59 2.90 4.22
CA ALA A 30 8.92 4.09 4.72
C ALA A 30 8.37 4.95 3.59
N ILE A 31 7.24 5.61 3.88
CA ILE A 31 6.75 6.71 3.07
C ILE A 31 7.62 7.92 3.40
N ALA A 32 8.48 8.31 2.46
CA ALA A 32 9.44 9.38 2.67
C ALA A 32 8.83 10.76 2.39
N GLU A 33 7.88 10.82 1.46
CA GLU A 33 7.26 12.09 1.06
C GLU A 33 5.84 11.85 0.57
N LEU A 34 4.95 12.75 0.94
CA LEU A 34 3.54 12.71 0.54
C LEU A 34 3.10 14.13 0.19
N GLY A 35 2.62 14.32 -1.01
CA GLY A 35 2.15 15.63 -1.45
C GLY A 35 2.33 15.82 -2.95
N ILE A 36 2.79 17.00 -3.36
CA ILE A 36 3.10 17.28 -4.76
C ILE A 36 4.60 17.09 -4.94
N ILE A 37 4.98 15.96 -5.53
CA ILE A 37 6.39 15.60 -5.73
C ILE A 37 6.83 15.93 -7.15
N GLY A 38 5.97 15.65 -8.13
CA GLY A 38 6.28 15.87 -9.51
C GLY A 38 7.04 14.70 -10.15
N ASP A 39 7.66 15.00 -11.27
CA ASP A 39 8.35 13.99 -12.08
C ASP A 39 9.82 13.93 -11.71
N VAL A 40 10.12 13.19 -10.66
CA VAL A 40 11.48 13.00 -10.16
C VAL A 40 11.93 11.54 -10.37
N PRO A 41 13.25 11.27 -10.36
CA PRO A 41 13.75 9.91 -10.54
C PRO A 41 13.27 8.96 -9.46
N ALA A 42 12.88 7.77 -9.88
CA ALA A 42 12.50 6.66 -8.99
C ALA A 42 12.85 5.33 -9.69
N ALA A 43 13.15 4.32 -8.90
CA ALA A 43 13.39 3.00 -9.46
C ALA A 43 12.13 2.42 -10.11
N VAL A 44 10.97 2.64 -9.47
CA VAL A 44 9.67 2.27 -10.02
C VAL A 44 8.76 3.50 -9.92
N SER A 45 8.11 3.86 -11.02
CA SER A 45 7.13 4.94 -11.04
C SER A 45 5.78 4.39 -11.49
N VAL A 46 4.75 4.70 -10.73
CA VAL A 46 3.39 4.23 -10.98
C VAL A 46 2.49 5.44 -11.23
N ASP A 47 1.82 5.48 -12.37
CA ASP A 47 0.79 6.47 -12.64
C ASP A 47 -0.52 5.94 -12.07
N ALA A 48 -0.95 6.53 -10.96
CA ALA A 48 -2.18 6.14 -10.26
C ALA A 48 -3.35 7.07 -10.57
N ARG A 49 -3.27 7.84 -11.65
CA ARG A 49 -4.37 8.73 -12.03
C ARG A 49 -5.67 7.95 -12.23
N GLY A 50 -6.73 8.37 -11.56
CA GLY A 50 -8.03 7.69 -11.61
C GLY A 50 -8.12 6.47 -10.71
N LEU A 51 -7.06 6.15 -9.95
CA LEU A 51 -7.04 5.03 -9.04
C LEU A 51 -7.05 5.49 -7.59
N ALA A 52 -7.63 4.68 -6.72
CA ALA A 52 -7.56 4.89 -5.28
C ALA A 52 -6.24 4.31 -4.75
N VAL A 53 -5.60 5.06 -3.87
CA VAL A 53 -4.39 4.62 -3.17
C VAL A 53 -4.68 4.62 -1.68
N CYS A 54 -4.47 3.51 -1.04
CA CYS A 54 -4.76 3.36 0.38
C CYS A 54 -3.72 2.43 1.04
N PRO A 55 -3.62 2.43 2.37
CA PRO A 55 -2.82 1.43 3.07
C PRO A 55 -3.29 0.01 2.74
N GLY A 56 -2.41 -0.97 2.89
CA GLY A 56 -2.77 -2.36 2.74
C GLY A 56 -3.89 -2.74 3.70
N PHE A 57 -4.79 -3.60 3.26
CA PHE A 57 -5.95 -3.99 4.06
C PHE A 57 -5.54 -4.92 5.20
N ILE A 58 -6.26 -4.82 6.31
CA ILE A 58 -6.06 -5.66 7.49
C ILE A 58 -7.26 -6.61 7.58
N ASP A 59 -6.99 -7.91 7.52
CA ASP A 59 -7.99 -8.93 7.77
C ASP A 59 -8.06 -9.18 9.28
N VAL A 60 -9.11 -8.73 9.93
CA VAL A 60 -9.22 -8.75 11.38
C VAL A 60 -9.71 -10.09 11.96
N HIS A 61 -10.07 -11.05 11.12
CA HIS A 61 -10.54 -12.37 11.56
C HIS A 61 -10.08 -13.46 10.60
N GLY A 62 -8.76 -13.65 10.52
CA GLY A 62 -8.18 -14.66 9.64
C GLY A 62 -7.98 -15.99 10.35
N HIS A 63 -7.90 -17.06 9.58
CA HIS A 63 -7.67 -18.42 10.04
C HIS A 63 -6.44 -19.04 9.36
N SER A 64 -5.46 -18.20 9.01
CA SER A 64 -4.28 -18.62 8.24
C SER A 64 -3.06 -18.91 9.11
N ASP A 65 -3.23 -19.05 10.43
CA ASP A 65 -2.11 -19.26 11.36
C ASP A 65 -1.30 -20.52 11.04
N ILE A 66 -1.93 -21.58 10.52
CA ILE A 66 -1.21 -22.77 10.04
C ILE A 66 -0.78 -22.63 8.60
N SER A 67 -1.67 -22.14 7.72
CA SER A 67 -1.36 -22.02 6.29
C SER A 67 -0.22 -21.05 6.02
N LEU A 68 -0.01 -20.01 6.85
CA LEU A 68 1.13 -19.12 6.70
C LEU A 68 2.47 -19.78 7.00
N LEU A 69 2.49 -20.88 7.77
CA LEU A 69 3.70 -21.67 7.97
C LEU A 69 4.05 -22.50 6.74
N ILE A 70 3.06 -22.84 5.92
CA ILE A 70 3.22 -23.61 4.69
C ILE A 70 3.43 -22.69 3.49
N GLU A 71 2.64 -21.62 3.39
CA GLU A 71 2.73 -20.60 2.35
C GLU A 71 2.93 -19.22 2.98
N PRO A 72 4.17 -18.85 3.35
CA PRO A 72 4.41 -17.56 4.01
C PRO A 72 4.02 -16.34 3.17
N GLU A 73 3.99 -16.47 1.86
CA GLU A 73 3.68 -15.37 0.96
C GLU A 73 2.18 -15.04 0.93
N ALA A 74 1.31 -15.98 1.34
CA ALA A 74 -0.13 -15.78 1.41
C ALA A 74 -0.70 -15.10 0.15
N GLU A 75 -0.41 -15.64 -1.02
CA GLU A 75 -0.70 -15.01 -2.32
C GLU A 75 -2.17 -14.63 -2.48
N SER A 76 -3.10 -15.47 -2.04
CA SER A 76 -4.54 -15.19 -2.17
C SER A 76 -4.96 -13.92 -1.42
N LYS A 77 -4.24 -13.55 -0.36
CA LYS A 77 -4.49 -12.32 0.39
C LYS A 77 -3.79 -11.13 -0.26
N ILE A 78 -2.52 -11.29 -0.62
CA ILE A 78 -1.69 -10.22 -1.18
C ILE A 78 -2.27 -9.69 -2.49
N VAL A 79 -2.71 -10.53 -3.39
CA VAL A 79 -3.27 -10.09 -4.68
C VAL A 79 -4.57 -9.30 -4.53
N GLN A 80 -5.23 -9.39 -3.38
CA GLN A 80 -6.43 -8.62 -3.06
C GLN A 80 -6.12 -7.37 -2.22
N GLY A 81 -4.85 -7.09 -1.95
CA GLY A 81 -4.43 -5.93 -1.17
C GLY A 81 -4.42 -6.14 0.33
N VAL A 82 -4.60 -7.37 0.82
CA VAL A 82 -4.52 -7.67 2.25
C VAL A 82 -3.06 -7.89 2.61
N THR A 83 -2.52 -7.01 3.46
CA THR A 83 -1.11 -7.05 3.87
C THR A 83 -0.91 -7.46 5.32
N THR A 84 -1.97 -7.50 6.10
CA THR A 84 -1.93 -7.84 7.53
C THR A 84 -3.13 -8.70 7.86
N GLU A 85 -2.92 -9.72 8.68
CA GLU A 85 -3.99 -10.61 9.11
C GLU A 85 -3.89 -10.84 10.60
N ILE A 86 -5.03 -10.81 11.30
CA ILE A 86 -5.11 -11.13 12.71
C ILE A 86 -5.62 -12.56 12.82
N VAL A 87 -4.80 -13.43 13.39
CA VAL A 87 -5.07 -14.85 13.50
C VAL A 87 -5.09 -15.30 14.95
N GLY A 88 -5.27 -16.60 15.18
CA GLY A 88 -5.32 -17.14 16.53
C GLY A 88 -6.72 -17.17 17.15
N ASN A 89 -7.72 -17.08 16.31
CA ASN A 89 -9.13 -17.12 16.77
C ASN A 89 -9.55 -18.54 17.09
#